data_6fb885a993390288591af0046c62a65d
#
_entry.id   6fb885a993390288591af0046c62a65d
#
_cell.length_a   1.000
_cell.length_b   1.000
_cell.length_c   1.000
_cell.angle_alpha   90.00
_cell.angle_beta   90.00
_cell.angle_gamma   90.00
#
_symmetry.space_group_name_H-M   'P 1'
#
loop_
_entity.id
_entity.type
_entity.pdbx_description
1 polymer ?
#
loop_
_entity_poly.entity_id
_entity_poly.type
_entity_poly.pdbx_seq_one_letter_code
_entity_poly.pdbx_strand_id
1 'polypeptide(L)'
;MSNLKIEPSASEPMISKYIHAKCAKAGVPASATFELTSGCNFNCKMCYIHSPDCEKSGGELTAAEWISLGNQARELGVIFLLLTGGEPLLRKDFPEIYTALKKMGFIISINTNGSLLCGEIEELFRNNPPSRLNVSLYGTDNETYRRLCGAPRFDKVIENIGRMRDIGIDVKINCSITPENCEDIEKIYELTKALGLHIKLTTYMYPPVRKDSGSTGFNPCRLSARQAAYYRVKYSLLSLGEDEFLRRSDSLNELFEAEDECVDEGDRGVRCRAGRSALWVDRLGNVYPCGMLAEKSCNAVEKGLAECWRTVNAETSRFKTPLKCAACKYRQLCPACAAACKCETGSFDTPPEYLCEMSRYTVDFIAKEAERIRRERNDG
;
A
#
# COMPACT_ATOMS: atom_id res chain seq x y z
N MET A 1 -35.32 -8.65 8.95
CA MET A 1 -34.18 -7.77 8.67
C MET A 1 -33.28 -8.53 7.71
N SER A 2 -33.28 -8.12 6.44
CA SER A 2 -32.53 -8.78 5.38
C SER A 2 -31.03 -8.57 5.59
N ASN A 3 -30.28 -9.67 5.71
CA ASN A 3 -28.83 -9.66 5.69
C ASN A 3 -28.34 -9.07 4.35
N LEU A 4 -28.05 -7.79 4.32
CA LEU A 4 -27.26 -7.20 3.25
C LEU A 4 -25.85 -7.79 3.36
N LYS A 5 -25.58 -8.83 2.56
CA LYS A 5 -24.21 -9.26 2.29
C LYS A 5 -23.54 -8.14 1.52
N ILE A 6 -22.72 -7.35 2.20
CA ILE A 6 -21.83 -6.38 1.55
C ILE A 6 -20.78 -7.22 0.83
N GLU A 7 -20.89 -7.34 -0.49
CA GLU A 7 -19.82 -7.93 -1.29
C GLU A 7 -18.59 -7.03 -1.20
N PRO A 8 -17.41 -7.61 -0.88
CA PRO A 8 -16.19 -6.80 -0.75
C PRO A 8 -15.86 -6.15 -2.11
N SER A 9 -15.94 -4.84 -2.18
CA SER A 9 -15.63 -4.10 -3.40
C SER A 9 -14.13 -4.11 -3.68
N ALA A 10 -13.73 -4.68 -4.81
CA ALA A 10 -12.35 -4.69 -5.30
C ALA A 10 -11.82 -3.27 -5.60
N SER A 11 -12.71 -2.34 -5.89
CA SER A 11 -12.37 -0.97 -6.27
C SER A 11 -12.68 0.00 -5.14
N GLU A 12 -11.91 1.09 -5.10
CA GLU A 12 -12.23 2.21 -4.23
C GLU A 12 -13.59 2.82 -4.62
N PRO A 13 -14.46 3.15 -3.63
CA PRO A 13 -15.74 3.81 -3.89
C PRO A 13 -15.56 5.09 -4.73
N MET A 14 -16.44 5.30 -5.71
CA MET A 14 -16.43 6.48 -6.58
C MET A 14 -16.45 7.79 -5.80
N ILE A 15 -17.20 7.84 -4.69
CA ILE A 15 -17.27 9.01 -3.82
C ILE A 15 -15.92 9.37 -3.22
N SER A 16 -15.11 8.37 -2.79
CA SER A 16 -13.77 8.60 -2.26
C SER A 16 -12.84 9.18 -3.33
N LYS A 17 -12.89 8.64 -4.56
CA LYS A 17 -12.12 9.20 -5.70
C LYS A 17 -12.50 10.65 -5.99
N TYR A 18 -13.80 10.95 -5.98
CA TYR A 18 -14.31 12.30 -6.21
C TYR A 18 -13.83 13.29 -5.13
N ILE A 19 -13.95 12.91 -3.84
CA ILE A 19 -13.48 13.73 -2.71
C ILE A 19 -11.99 14.03 -2.87
N HIS A 20 -11.16 13.01 -3.12
CA HIS A 20 -9.72 13.20 -3.30
C HIS A 20 -9.39 14.11 -4.49
N ALA A 21 -10.10 13.99 -5.60
CA ALA A 21 -9.90 14.85 -6.77
C ALA A 21 -10.25 16.31 -6.47
N LYS A 22 -11.34 16.57 -5.75
CA LYS A 22 -11.74 17.92 -5.33
C LYS A 22 -10.75 18.51 -4.32
N CYS A 23 -10.35 17.74 -3.31
CA CYS A 23 -9.38 18.18 -2.31
C CYS A 23 -8.00 18.48 -2.94
N ALA A 24 -7.54 17.64 -3.89
CA ALA A 24 -6.30 17.90 -4.61
C ALA A 24 -6.33 19.23 -5.41
N LYS A 25 -7.47 19.57 -6.01
CA LYS A 25 -7.65 20.86 -6.70
C LYS A 25 -7.71 22.04 -5.72
N ALA A 26 -8.28 21.84 -4.54
CA ALA A 26 -8.40 22.86 -3.51
C ALA A 26 -7.12 23.02 -2.66
N GLY A 27 -6.10 22.16 -2.84
CA GLY A 27 -4.87 22.18 -2.05
C GLY A 27 -5.07 21.77 -0.59
N VAL A 28 -6.12 20.96 -0.28
CA VAL A 28 -6.43 20.49 1.08
C VAL A 28 -6.27 18.98 1.20
N PRO A 29 -5.87 18.43 2.36
CA PRO A 29 -5.73 16.99 2.54
C PRO A 29 -7.10 16.36 2.79
N ALA A 30 -7.43 15.28 2.06
CA ALA A 30 -8.60 14.44 2.35
C ALA A 30 -8.24 13.25 3.24
N SER A 31 -6.97 12.82 3.22
CA SER A 31 -6.50 11.68 4.01
C SER A 31 -5.16 11.95 4.67
N ALA A 32 -4.96 11.28 5.82
CA ALA A 32 -3.68 11.21 6.50
C ALA A 32 -3.33 9.75 6.83
N THR A 33 -2.05 9.45 6.90
CA THR A 33 -1.54 8.20 7.46
C THR A 33 -0.75 8.53 8.71
N PHE A 34 -1.10 7.89 9.83
CA PHE A 34 -0.37 7.98 11.10
C PHE A 34 0.38 6.67 11.33
N GLU A 35 1.70 6.73 11.26
CA GLU A 35 2.61 5.64 11.56
C GLU A 35 2.95 5.69 13.05
N LEU A 36 2.11 5.04 13.86
CA LEU A 36 2.06 5.22 15.32
C LEU A 36 3.33 4.74 16.03
N THR A 37 4.03 3.76 15.49
CA THR A 37 5.20 3.13 16.09
C THR A 37 6.10 2.48 15.04
N SER A 38 7.39 2.35 15.33
CA SER A 38 8.28 1.46 14.57
C SER A 38 8.39 0.07 15.21
N GLY A 39 7.92 -0.11 16.46
CA GLY A 39 7.90 -1.40 17.14
C GLY A 39 6.98 -2.41 16.45
N CYS A 40 7.42 -3.66 16.39
CA CYS A 40 6.66 -4.76 15.80
C CYS A 40 6.99 -6.07 16.50
N ASN A 41 6.00 -6.93 16.65
CA ASN A 41 6.18 -8.28 17.17
C ASN A 41 6.54 -9.32 16.08
N PHE A 42 6.74 -8.86 14.83
CA PHE A 42 7.32 -9.61 13.72
C PHE A 42 8.64 -8.98 13.29
N ASN A 43 9.52 -9.77 12.68
CA ASN A 43 10.76 -9.30 12.07
C ASN A 43 10.80 -9.70 10.59
N CYS A 44 9.87 -9.13 9.81
CA CYS A 44 9.74 -9.45 8.39
C CYS A 44 10.97 -9.00 7.60
N LYS A 45 11.58 -9.91 6.83
CA LYS A 45 12.78 -9.63 6.01
C LYS A 45 12.60 -8.43 5.08
N MET A 46 11.39 -8.26 4.50
CA MET A 46 11.09 -7.21 3.54
C MET A 46 10.55 -5.92 4.18
N CYS A 47 10.55 -5.80 5.51
CA CYS A 47 9.99 -4.63 6.18
C CYS A 47 10.78 -3.36 5.85
N TYR A 48 10.08 -2.30 5.48
CA TYR A 48 10.69 -1.00 5.14
C TYR A 48 10.66 0.01 6.31
N ILE A 49 10.03 -0.35 7.43
CA ILE A 49 9.88 0.50 8.62
C ILE A 49 10.69 -0.10 9.78
N HIS A 50 10.32 -1.33 10.18
CA HIS A 50 10.87 -1.97 11.38
C HIS A 50 12.32 -2.40 11.19
N SER A 51 13.15 -2.05 12.19
CA SER A 51 14.49 -2.57 12.38
C SER A 51 14.68 -2.82 13.88
N PRO A 52 15.42 -3.84 14.31
CA PRO A 52 15.73 -4.06 15.72
C PRO A 52 16.36 -2.85 16.43
N ASP A 53 17.03 -1.97 15.68
CA ASP A 53 17.61 -0.75 16.19
C ASP A 53 16.61 0.41 16.32
N CYS A 54 15.43 0.32 15.70
CA CYS A 54 14.39 1.35 15.85
C CYS A 54 13.85 1.45 17.29
N GLU A 55 13.86 0.35 18.05
CA GLU A 55 13.42 0.33 19.45
C GLU A 55 14.37 1.11 20.37
N LYS A 56 15.64 1.28 19.97
CA LYS A 56 16.67 2.00 20.74
C LYS A 56 16.59 3.51 20.58
N SER A 57 15.96 4.00 19.50
CA SER A 57 15.77 5.42 19.26
C SER A 57 14.48 5.90 19.95
N GLY A 58 14.55 6.21 21.24
CA GLY A 58 13.42 6.73 22.01
C GLY A 58 12.76 7.95 21.39
N GLY A 59 11.57 8.32 21.88
CA GLY A 59 10.90 9.55 21.50
C GLY A 59 9.69 9.40 20.59
N GLU A 60 9.06 8.21 20.54
CA GLU A 60 7.76 8.08 19.85
C GLU A 60 6.72 9.00 20.49
N LEU A 61 5.84 9.58 19.66
CA LEU A 61 4.77 10.44 20.12
C LEU A 61 3.88 9.71 21.12
N THR A 62 3.49 10.43 22.17
CA THR A 62 2.52 10.00 23.19
C THR A 62 1.10 9.94 22.63
N ALA A 63 0.20 9.29 23.35
CA ALA A 63 -1.23 9.31 23.01
C ALA A 63 -1.77 10.74 22.89
N ALA A 64 -1.42 11.62 23.82
CA ALA A 64 -1.85 13.02 23.81
C ALA A 64 -1.38 13.78 22.56
N GLU A 65 -0.16 13.57 22.12
CA GLU A 65 0.38 14.18 20.89
C GLU A 65 -0.33 13.63 19.64
N TRP A 66 -0.56 12.32 19.54
CA TRP A 66 -1.36 11.75 18.44
C TRP A 66 -2.79 12.28 18.41
N ILE A 67 -3.42 12.42 19.56
CA ILE A 67 -4.78 12.99 19.68
C ILE A 67 -4.76 14.47 19.26
N SER A 68 -3.73 15.22 19.65
CA SER A 68 -3.55 16.62 19.21
C SER A 68 -3.38 16.70 17.69
N LEU A 69 -2.55 15.85 17.09
CA LEU A 69 -2.39 15.77 15.63
C LEU A 69 -3.69 15.36 14.93
N GLY A 70 -4.49 14.48 15.56
CA GLY A 70 -5.83 14.14 15.09
C GLY A 70 -6.75 15.36 15.03
N ASN A 71 -6.79 16.20 16.06
CA ASN A 71 -7.56 17.43 16.03
C ASN A 71 -7.11 18.38 14.91
N GLN A 72 -5.81 18.59 14.76
CA GLN A 72 -5.24 19.41 13.67
C GLN A 72 -5.59 18.83 12.29
N ALA A 73 -5.54 17.49 12.10
CA ALA A 73 -5.91 16.83 10.85
C ALA A 73 -7.40 17.06 10.52
N ARG A 74 -8.28 16.98 11.53
CA ARG A 74 -9.71 17.26 11.38
C ARG A 74 -9.95 18.72 10.97
N GLU A 75 -9.28 19.68 11.60
CA GLU A 75 -9.37 21.11 11.26
C GLU A 75 -8.90 21.38 9.82
N LEU A 76 -7.92 20.62 9.32
CA LEU A 76 -7.47 20.68 7.93
C LEU A 76 -8.45 20.05 6.92
N GLY A 77 -9.50 19.37 7.38
CA GLY A 77 -10.48 18.72 6.51
C GLY A 77 -10.18 17.26 6.18
N VAL A 78 -9.24 16.61 6.87
CA VAL A 78 -8.99 15.17 6.73
C VAL A 78 -10.23 14.38 7.12
N ILE A 79 -10.64 13.46 6.26
CA ILE A 79 -11.79 12.56 6.47
C ILE A 79 -11.31 11.13 6.68
N PHE A 80 -10.35 10.69 5.88
CA PHE A 80 -9.85 9.32 5.87
C PHE A 80 -8.54 9.24 6.63
N LEU A 81 -8.48 8.36 7.63
CA LEU A 81 -7.28 8.15 8.42
C LEU A 81 -6.84 6.70 8.33
N LEU A 82 -5.58 6.47 7.96
CA LEU A 82 -4.94 5.18 8.02
C LEU A 82 -4.02 5.14 9.24
N LEU A 83 -4.26 4.20 10.15
CA LEU A 83 -3.35 3.89 11.24
C LEU A 83 -2.43 2.73 10.84
N THR A 84 -1.14 2.92 11.02
CA THR A 84 -0.11 1.95 10.63
C THR A 84 1.11 2.09 11.56
N GLY A 85 2.20 1.45 11.21
CA GLY A 85 3.48 1.47 11.93
C GLY A 85 4.28 0.22 11.63
N GLY A 86 5.08 -0.23 12.59
CA GLY A 86 5.52 -1.61 12.64
C GLY A 86 4.29 -2.50 12.87
N GLU A 87 3.81 -2.56 14.11
CA GLU A 87 2.48 -3.09 14.43
C GLU A 87 1.75 -2.11 15.36
N PRO A 88 0.75 -1.36 14.86
CA PRO A 88 0.09 -0.33 15.66
C PRO A 88 -0.63 -0.89 16.88
N LEU A 89 -1.14 -2.14 16.80
CA LEU A 89 -1.85 -2.81 17.89
C LEU A 89 -0.92 -3.27 19.03
N LEU A 90 0.41 -3.14 18.85
CA LEU A 90 1.38 -3.44 19.90
C LEU A 90 1.47 -2.31 20.94
N ARG A 91 1.05 -1.09 20.58
CA ARG A 91 1.03 0.05 21.51
C ARG A 91 -0.02 -0.17 22.61
N LYS A 92 0.39 -0.02 23.86
CA LYS A 92 -0.52 -0.16 25.02
C LYS A 92 -1.60 0.93 25.05
N ASP A 93 -1.28 2.13 24.54
CA ASP A 93 -2.19 3.28 24.45
C ASP A 93 -2.96 3.32 23.11
N PHE A 94 -2.87 2.29 22.26
CA PHE A 94 -3.64 2.21 21.01
C PHE A 94 -5.16 2.35 21.23
N PRO A 95 -5.79 1.70 22.24
CA PRO A 95 -7.23 1.85 22.49
C PRO A 95 -7.63 3.30 22.77
N GLU A 96 -6.81 4.05 23.52
CA GLU A 96 -7.02 5.47 23.82
C GLU A 96 -6.95 6.33 22.56
N ILE A 97 -5.85 6.19 21.79
CA ILE A 97 -5.63 6.92 20.52
C ILE A 97 -6.77 6.63 19.55
N TYR A 98 -7.07 5.35 19.32
CA TYR A 98 -8.09 4.92 18.37
C TYR A 98 -9.48 5.48 18.74
N THR A 99 -9.87 5.35 20.02
CA THR A 99 -11.18 5.81 20.49
C THR A 99 -11.32 7.32 20.35
N ALA A 100 -10.28 8.08 20.68
CA ALA A 100 -10.28 9.53 20.51
C ALA A 100 -10.42 9.94 19.03
N LEU A 101 -9.65 9.32 18.15
CA LEU A 101 -9.72 9.58 16.70
C LEU A 101 -11.09 9.19 16.10
N LYS A 102 -11.68 8.08 16.54
CA LYS A 102 -13.04 7.71 16.13
C LYS A 102 -14.08 8.73 16.56
N LYS A 103 -14.00 9.25 17.79
CA LYS A 103 -14.89 10.31 18.31
C LYS A 103 -14.76 11.61 17.52
N MET A 104 -13.62 11.88 16.89
CA MET A 104 -13.43 13.03 16.00
C MET A 104 -14.14 12.89 14.64
N GLY A 105 -14.71 11.70 14.32
CA GLY A 105 -15.46 11.44 13.09
C GLY A 105 -14.65 10.90 11.93
N PHE A 106 -13.39 10.52 12.10
CA PHE A 106 -12.58 9.94 11.03
C PHE A 106 -13.13 8.58 10.55
N ILE A 107 -13.05 8.36 9.25
CA ILE A 107 -13.19 7.04 8.62
C ILE A 107 -11.84 6.34 8.74
N ILE A 108 -11.67 5.46 9.75
CA ILE A 108 -10.38 4.87 10.10
C ILE A 108 -10.23 3.50 9.45
N SER A 109 -9.12 3.32 8.71
CA SER A 109 -8.60 2.02 8.30
C SER A 109 -7.32 1.70 9.07
N ILE A 110 -7.00 0.41 9.26
CA ILE A 110 -5.83 -0.02 10.02
C ILE A 110 -5.02 -1.01 9.19
N ASN A 111 -3.71 -0.79 9.08
CA ASN A 111 -2.76 -1.79 8.60
C ASN A 111 -2.21 -2.57 9.78
N THR A 112 -2.30 -3.89 9.76
CA THR A 112 -1.84 -4.76 10.84
C THR A 112 -1.28 -6.09 10.30
N ASN A 113 -0.39 -6.72 11.05
CA ASN A 113 0.03 -8.08 10.78
C ASN A 113 -1.01 -9.14 11.21
N GLY A 114 -2.09 -8.74 11.87
CA GLY A 114 -3.22 -9.57 12.25
C GLY A 114 -3.03 -10.43 13.50
N SER A 115 -1.82 -10.53 14.05
CA SER A 115 -1.55 -11.45 15.17
C SER A 115 -2.16 -11.02 16.49
N LEU A 116 -2.53 -9.74 16.64
CA LEU A 116 -3.05 -9.14 17.88
C LEU A 116 -4.55 -8.80 17.80
N LEU A 117 -5.27 -9.24 16.76
CA LEU A 117 -6.71 -9.05 16.58
C LEU A 117 -7.54 -10.00 17.46
N CYS A 118 -7.30 -9.96 18.77
CA CYS A 118 -7.99 -10.78 19.77
C CYS A 118 -8.04 -10.07 21.13
N GLY A 119 -8.78 -10.60 22.09
CA GLY A 119 -8.87 -10.05 23.44
C GLY A 119 -9.41 -8.62 23.46
N GLU A 120 -8.69 -7.72 24.12
CA GLU A 120 -9.08 -6.30 24.27
C GLU A 120 -9.29 -5.59 22.90
N ILE A 121 -8.48 -5.91 21.88
CA ILE A 121 -8.63 -5.33 20.54
C ILE A 121 -9.89 -5.85 19.86
N GLU A 122 -10.24 -7.11 20.01
CA GLU A 122 -11.49 -7.66 19.49
C GLU A 122 -12.70 -6.97 20.13
N GLU A 123 -12.69 -6.80 21.45
CA GLU A 123 -13.75 -6.11 22.20
C GLU A 123 -13.86 -4.64 21.78
N LEU A 124 -12.73 -3.95 21.65
CA LEU A 124 -12.69 -2.56 21.16
C LEU A 124 -13.34 -2.44 19.77
N PHE A 125 -13.00 -3.33 18.83
CA PHE A 125 -13.51 -3.27 17.47
C PHE A 125 -14.95 -3.77 17.35
N ARG A 126 -15.39 -4.67 18.22
CA ARG A 126 -16.81 -5.06 18.33
C ARG A 126 -17.69 -3.86 18.69
N ASN A 127 -17.26 -3.04 19.64
CA ASN A 127 -17.99 -1.89 20.12
C ASN A 127 -17.81 -0.63 19.26
N ASN A 128 -16.67 -0.52 18.59
CA ASN A 128 -16.29 0.66 17.81
C ASN A 128 -15.50 0.23 16.55
N PRO A 129 -16.16 -0.31 15.52
CA PRO A 129 -15.47 -0.93 14.39
C PRO A 129 -14.68 0.07 13.54
N PRO A 130 -13.48 -0.30 13.05
CA PRO A 130 -12.82 0.42 11.98
C PRO A 130 -13.61 0.26 10.67
N SER A 131 -13.39 1.16 9.72
CA SER A 131 -14.00 1.04 8.40
C SER A 131 -13.43 -0.14 7.61
N ARG A 132 -12.17 -0.49 7.87
CA ARG A 132 -11.48 -1.62 7.24
C ARG A 132 -10.22 -2.02 8.02
N LEU A 133 -9.95 -3.31 8.05
CA LEU A 133 -8.64 -3.86 8.41
C LEU A 133 -7.90 -4.31 7.14
N ASN A 134 -6.71 -3.80 6.93
CA ASN A 134 -5.78 -4.31 5.92
C ASN A 134 -4.80 -5.25 6.62
N VAL A 135 -5.01 -6.55 6.50
CA VAL A 135 -4.19 -7.56 7.17
C VAL A 135 -3.11 -8.05 6.23
N SER A 136 -1.88 -8.07 6.70
CA SER A 136 -0.74 -8.64 5.97
C SER A 136 -0.77 -10.17 6.05
N LEU A 137 -0.82 -10.84 4.88
CA LEU A 137 -0.77 -12.30 4.79
C LEU A 137 0.29 -12.70 3.76
N TYR A 138 1.33 -13.41 4.17
CA TYR A 138 2.52 -13.64 3.35
C TYR A 138 2.78 -15.10 3.01
N GLY A 139 1.92 -16.02 3.39
CA GLY A 139 2.04 -17.43 3.14
C GLY A 139 0.79 -18.20 3.53
N THR A 140 0.84 -19.53 3.44
CA THR A 140 -0.26 -20.46 3.73
C THR A 140 0.07 -21.41 4.87
N ASP A 141 1.21 -21.21 5.57
CA ASP A 141 1.66 -22.05 6.68
C ASP A 141 2.63 -21.33 7.62
N ASN A 142 2.85 -21.93 8.79
CA ASN A 142 3.74 -21.42 9.82
C ASN A 142 5.23 -21.46 9.42
N GLU A 143 5.63 -22.32 8.48
CA GLU A 143 7.02 -22.42 8.04
C GLU A 143 7.39 -21.21 7.16
N THR A 144 6.54 -20.87 6.22
CA THR A 144 6.70 -19.65 5.40
C THR A 144 6.70 -18.40 6.28
N TYR A 145 5.82 -18.35 7.28
CA TYR A 145 5.81 -17.24 8.25
C TYR A 145 7.09 -17.17 9.09
N ARG A 146 7.63 -18.31 9.53
CA ARG A 146 8.91 -18.34 10.24
C ARG A 146 10.05 -17.80 9.40
N ARG A 147 10.14 -18.26 8.14
CA ARG A 147 11.20 -17.82 7.20
C ARG A 147 11.10 -16.36 6.85
N LEU A 148 9.88 -15.86 6.57
CA LEU A 148 9.67 -14.52 6.02
C LEU A 148 9.41 -13.46 7.09
N CYS A 149 8.62 -13.80 8.12
CA CYS A 149 8.17 -12.88 9.17
C CYS A 149 8.92 -13.04 10.50
N GLY A 150 9.81 -14.03 10.61
CA GLY A 150 10.57 -14.30 11.82
C GLY A 150 9.75 -14.97 12.95
N ALA A 151 8.48 -15.34 12.72
CA ALA A 151 7.61 -15.94 13.73
C ALA A 151 6.57 -16.87 13.08
N PRO A 152 6.35 -18.09 13.63
CA PRO A 152 5.35 -19.04 13.12
C PRO A 152 3.95 -18.65 13.62
N ARG A 153 3.35 -17.66 13.01
CA ARG A 153 2.08 -17.05 13.45
C ARG A 153 0.95 -17.15 12.43
N PHE A 154 1.10 -17.96 11.38
CA PHE A 154 0.08 -18.10 10.33
C PHE A 154 -1.28 -18.52 10.91
N ASP A 155 -1.33 -19.63 11.68
CA ASP A 155 -2.59 -20.14 12.22
C ASP A 155 -3.30 -19.09 13.08
N LYS A 156 -2.53 -18.34 13.89
CA LYS A 156 -3.07 -17.26 14.73
C LYS A 156 -3.63 -16.10 13.91
N VAL A 157 -2.97 -15.74 12.82
CA VAL A 157 -3.45 -14.69 11.92
C VAL A 157 -4.75 -15.12 11.24
N ILE A 158 -4.84 -16.36 10.75
CA ILE A 158 -6.07 -16.89 10.13
C ILE A 158 -7.21 -16.96 11.13
N GLU A 159 -6.98 -17.48 12.35
CA GLU A 159 -7.97 -17.48 13.41
C GLU A 159 -8.51 -16.08 13.70
N ASN A 160 -7.62 -15.12 13.85
CA ASN A 160 -7.97 -13.73 14.15
C ASN A 160 -8.73 -13.05 13.00
N ILE A 161 -8.37 -13.34 11.74
CA ILE A 161 -9.14 -12.88 10.57
C ILE A 161 -10.58 -13.40 10.65
N GLY A 162 -10.77 -14.69 10.98
CA GLY A 162 -12.08 -15.28 11.20
C GLY A 162 -12.89 -14.52 12.25
N ARG A 163 -12.30 -14.28 13.43
CA ARG A 163 -12.92 -13.51 14.52
C ARG A 163 -13.38 -12.11 14.10
N MET A 164 -12.53 -11.38 13.33
CA MET A 164 -12.88 -10.04 12.84
C MET A 164 -14.06 -10.07 11.85
N ARG A 165 -14.13 -11.08 11.01
CA ARG A 165 -15.25 -11.27 10.09
C ARG A 165 -16.54 -11.63 10.82
N ASP A 166 -16.47 -12.48 11.83
CA ASP A 166 -17.63 -12.91 12.64
C ASP A 166 -18.29 -11.73 13.36
N ILE A 167 -17.51 -10.70 13.70
CA ILE A 167 -18.04 -9.45 14.26
C ILE A 167 -18.36 -8.38 13.19
N GLY A 168 -18.32 -8.74 11.90
CA GLY A 168 -18.78 -7.89 10.79
C GLY A 168 -17.78 -6.85 10.28
N ILE A 169 -16.48 -7.00 10.57
CA ILE A 169 -15.47 -6.06 10.09
C ILE A 169 -15.05 -6.40 8.66
N ASP A 170 -14.94 -5.37 7.81
CA ASP A 170 -14.37 -5.49 6.47
C ASP A 170 -12.86 -5.76 6.55
N VAL A 171 -12.45 -6.97 6.16
CA VAL A 171 -11.04 -7.41 6.15
C VAL A 171 -10.55 -7.53 4.71
N LYS A 172 -9.46 -6.86 4.41
CA LYS A 172 -8.73 -6.97 3.14
C LYS A 172 -7.34 -7.51 3.38
N ILE A 173 -6.92 -8.43 2.53
CA ILE A 173 -5.57 -8.99 2.58
C ILE A 173 -4.62 -8.18 1.70
N ASN A 174 -3.45 -7.85 2.25
CA ASN A 174 -2.31 -7.33 1.52
C ASN A 174 -1.18 -8.38 1.54
N CYS A 175 -0.68 -8.73 0.35
CA CYS A 175 0.41 -9.67 0.19
C CYS A 175 1.53 -9.08 -0.66
N SER A 176 2.73 -8.98 -0.11
CA SER A 176 3.94 -8.68 -0.86
C SER A 176 4.62 -9.98 -1.27
N ILE A 177 4.92 -10.12 -2.56
CA ILE A 177 5.58 -11.29 -3.11
C ILE A 177 7.09 -11.08 -3.13
N THR A 178 7.78 -12.04 -2.56
CA THR A 178 9.22 -12.12 -2.38
C THR A 178 9.73 -13.44 -2.98
N PRO A 179 11.03 -13.66 -3.11
CA PRO A 179 11.56 -14.98 -3.45
C PRO A 179 11.14 -16.12 -2.51
N GLU A 180 10.78 -15.79 -1.26
CA GLU A 180 10.42 -16.77 -0.22
C GLU A 180 8.98 -17.33 -0.35
N ASN A 181 8.08 -16.59 -1.01
CA ASN A 181 6.65 -16.95 -1.12
C ASN A 181 6.08 -16.86 -2.53
N CYS A 182 6.89 -16.58 -3.54
CA CYS A 182 6.40 -16.38 -4.90
C CYS A 182 5.79 -17.66 -5.50
N GLU A 183 6.29 -18.84 -5.13
CA GLU A 183 5.75 -20.12 -5.59
C GLU A 183 4.38 -20.44 -4.97
N ASP A 184 4.03 -19.81 -3.85
CA ASP A 184 2.77 -20.04 -3.15
C ASP A 184 1.63 -19.10 -3.59
N ILE A 185 1.83 -18.29 -4.64
CA ILE A 185 0.87 -17.27 -5.07
C ILE A 185 -0.53 -17.82 -5.33
N GLU A 186 -0.65 -19.00 -5.94
CA GLU A 186 -1.93 -19.66 -6.20
C GLU A 186 -2.58 -20.12 -4.90
N LYS A 187 -1.82 -20.76 -4.02
CA LYS A 187 -2.30 -21.21 -2.71
C LYS A 187 -2.78 -20.03 -1.86
N ILE A 188 -2.03 -18.91 -1.85
CA ILE A 188 -2.41 -17.69 -1.13
C ILE A 188 -3.71 -17.12 -1.71
N TYR A 189 -3.83 -17.09 -3.05
CA TYR A 189 -5.04 -16.60 -3.72
C TYR A 189 -6.26 -17.48 -3.39
N GLU A 190 -6.15 -18.81 -3.55
CA GLU A 190 -7.23 -19.75 -3.26
C GLU A 190 -7.63 -19.74 -1.78
N LEU A 191 -6.67 -19.64 -0.86
CA LEU A 191 -6.96 -19.48 0.57
C LEU A 191 -7.80 -18.22 0.83
N THR A 192 -7.42 -17.07 0.27
CA THR A 192 -8.17 -15.82 0.46
C THR A 192 -9.55 -15.87 -0.19
N LYS A 193 -9.67 -16.52 -1.34
CA LYS A 193 -10.93 -16.76 -2.02
C LYS A 193 -11.85 -17.68 -1.21
N ALA A 194 -11.33 -18.78 -0.67
CA ALA A 194 -12.08 -19.69 0.20
C ALA A 194 -12.57 -18.99 1.47
N LEU A 195 -11.78 -18.03 2.00
CA LEU A 195 -12.19 -17.18 3.11
C LEU A 195 -13.15 -16.05 2.68
N GLY A 196 -13.51 -15.90 1.40
CA GLY A 196 -14.33 -14.80 0.89
C GLY A 196 -13.71 -13.43 1.12
N LEU A 197 -12.37 -13.32 1.07
CA LEU A 197 -11.62 -12.11 1.32
C LEU A 197 -11.05 -11.53 0.03
N HIS A 198 -10.95 -10.22 0.04
CA HIS A 198 -10.29 -9.48 -1.04
C HIS A 198 -8.78 -9.46 -0.80
N ILE A 199 -7.99 -9.82 -1.81
CA ILE A 199 -6.54 -9.75 -1.74
C ILE A 199 -6.01 -8.69 -2.70
N LYS A 200 -5.06 -7.87 -2.21
CA LYS A 200 -4.16 -7.06 -3.04
C LYS A 200 -2.77 -7.66 -2.98
N LEU A 201 -2.32 -8.16 -4.11
CA LEU A 201 -0.99 -8.74 -4.25
C LEU A 201 -0.06 -7.75 -4.95
N THR A 202 1.15 -7.60 -4.43
CA THR A 202 2.16 -6.69 -4.96
C THR A 202 3.46 -7.44 -5.20
N THR A 203 3.99 -7.38 -6.44
CA THR A 203 5.23 -8.04 -6.85
C THR A 203 6.43 -7.09 -6.93
N TYR A 204 6.19 -5.78 -6.88
CA TYR A 204 7.22 -4.76 -6.78
C TYR A 204 7.40 -4.33 -5.34
N MET A 205 8.64 -4.33 -4.86
CA MET A 205 9.01 -3.80 -3.57
C MET A 205 10.03 -2.68 -3.74
N TYR A 206 9.73 -1.56 -3.09
CA TYR A 206 10.61 -0.39 -3.07
C TYR A 206 11.94 -0.71 -2.37
N PRO A 207 13.05 -0.10 -2.81
CA PRO A 207 14.24 0.01 -1.96
C PRO A 207 13.87 0.60 -0.60
N PRO A 208 14.31 0.01 0.53
CA PRO A 208 13.90 0.45 1.87
C PRO A 208 14.72 1.67 2.36
N VAL A 209 14.78 2.73 1.56
CA VAL A 209 15.63 3.92 1.78
C VAL A 209 15.34 4.66 3.10
N ARG A 210 14.14 4.53 3.67
CA ARG A 210 13.82 5.07 5.00
C ARG A 210 14.51 4.33 6.13
N LYS A 211 14.71 3.02 5.96
CA LYS A 211 15.38 2.15 6.92
C LYS A 211 16.89 2.19 6.73
N ASP A 212 17.33 2.24 5.49
CA ASP A 212 18.73 2.25 5.08
C ASP A 212 18.93 3.13 3.84
N SER A 213 19.49 4.31 4.06
CA SER A 213 19.74 5.28 2.97
C SER A 213 20.71 4.77 1.90
N GLY A 214 21.54 3.77 2.22
CA GLY A 214 22.42 3.09 1.26
C GLY A 214 21.71 2.14 0.31
N SER A 215 20.41 1.85 0.54
CA SER A 215 19.66 0.88 -0.25
C SER A 215 19.07 1.44 -1.55
N THR A 216 19.42 2.67 -1.95
CA THR A 216 18.96 3.24 -3.24
C THR A 216 19.22 2.28 -4.40
N GLY A 217 18.16 1.97 -5.16
CA GLY A 217 18.22 1.01 -6.30
C GLY A 217 18.28 -0.45 -5.90
N PHE A 218 18.38 -0.77 -4.62
CA PHE A 218 18.57 -2.13 -4.15
C PHE A 218 17.58 -2.54 -3.07
N ASN A 219 17.01 -3.74 -3.20
CA ASN A 219 16.24 -4.40 -2.17
C ASN A 219 16.54 -5.91 -2.19
N PRO A 220 17.19 -6.47 -1.15
CA PRO A 220 17.60 -7.87 -1.13
C PRO A 220 16.44 -8.87 -1.12
N CYS A 221 15.25 -8.41 -0.76
CA CYS A 221 14.05 -9.25 -0.64
C CYS A 221 13.13 -9.16 -1.84
N ARG A 222 13.52 -8.45 -2.92
CA ARG A 222 12.67 -8.35 -4.11
C ARG A 222 13.00 -9.41 -5.16
N LEU A 223 12.01 -9.78 -5.93
CA LEU A 223 12.14 -10.57 -7.13
C LEU A 223 13.00 -9.82 -8.18
N SER A 224 13.61 -10.53 -9.12
CA SER A 224 14.13 -9.89 -10.34
C SER A 224 12.97 -9.24 -11.12
N ALA A 225 13.27 -8.25 -11.96
CA ALA A 225 12.26 -7.57 -12.78
C ALA A 225 11.42 -8.57 -13.62
N ARG A 226 12.07 -9.61 -14.16
CA ARG A 226 11.41 -10.66 -14.93
C ARG A 226 10.48 -11.52 -14.06
N GLN A 227 10.93 -11.97 -12.88
CA GLN A 227 10.09 -12.73 -11.95
C GLN A 227 8.91 -11.91 -11.44
N ALA A 228 9.15 -10.63 -11.08
CA ALA A 228 8.09 -9.73 -10.64
C ALA A 228 7.01 -9.54 -11.71
N ALA A 229 7.39 -9.42 -12.98
CA ALA A 229 6.49 -9.37 -14.12
C ALA A 229 5.71 -10.68 -14.29
N TYR A 230 6.38 -11.83 -14.22
CA TYR A 230 5.76 -13.15 -14.35
C TYR A 230 4.66 -13.36 -13.29
N TYR A 231 4.99 -13.17 -12.01
CA TYR A 231 4.02 -13.33 -10.91
C TYR A 231 2.92 -12.27 -10.93
N ARG A 232 3.19 -11.07 -11.43
CA ARG A 232 2.16 -10.06 -11.66
C ARG A 232 1.13 -10.52 -12.69
N VAL A 233 1.57 -11.10 -13.81
CA VAL A 233 0.68 -11.62 -14.86
C VAL A 233 -0.09 -12.83 -14.36
N LYS A 234 0.58 -13.75 -13.67
CA LYS A 234 -0.05 -14.92 -13.03
C LYS A 234 -1.17 -14.50 -12.06
N TYR A 235 -0.91 -13.53 -11.18
CA TYR A 235 -1.94 -12.98 -10.30
C TYR A 235 -3.07 -12.29 -11.07
N SER A 236 -2.75 -11.56 -12.13
CA SER A 236 -3.76 -10.91 -12.97
C SER A 236 -4.72 -11.93 -13.57
N LEU A 237 -4.21 -13.04 -14.09
CA LEU A 237 -5.03 -14.14 -14.61
C LEU A 237 -5.91 -14.78 -13.53
N LEU A 238 -5.34 -15.11 -12.37
CA LEU A 238 -6.09 -15.66 -11.22
C LEU A 238 -7.24 -14.75 -10.77
N SER A 239 -7.00 -13.43 -10.76
CA SER A 239 -7.97 -12.46 -10.24
C SER A 239 -9.04 -12.05 -11.25
N LEU A 240 -8.73 -12.09 -12.53
CA LEU A 240 -9.64 -11.65 -13.61
C LEU A 240 -10.41 -12.82 -14.24
N GLY A 241 -9.82 -14.03 -14.24
CA GLY A 241 -10.23 -15.12 -15.09
C GLY A 241 -9.84 -14.90 -16.56
N GLU A 242 -9.92 -15.96 -17.36
CA GLU A 242 -9.41 -15.96 -18.75
C GLU A 242 -10.11 -14.94 -19.65
N ASP A 243 -11.43 -14.85 -19.60
CA ASP A 243 -12.19 -13.98 -20.52
C ASP A 243 -11.85 -12.50 -20.32
N GLU A 244 -11.79 -12.05 -19.07
CA GLU A 244 -11.43 -10.66 -18.76
C GLU A 244 -9.94 -10.41 -19.02
N PHE A 245 -9.10 -11.41 -18.78
CA PHE A 245 -7.68 -11.32 -19.09
C PHE A 245 -7.45 -11.16 -20.59
N LEU A 246 -8.10 -11.95 -21.44
CA LEU A 246 -8.03 -11.83 -22.90
C LEU A 246 -8.52 -10.47 -23.38
N ARG A 247 -9.69 -10.01 -22.92
CA ARG A 247 -10.20 -8.67 -23.26
C ARG A 247 -9.21 -7.55 -22.93
N ARG A 248 -8.56 -7.62 -21.77
CA ARG A 248 -7.54 -6.61 -21.39
C ARG A 248 -6.26 -6.74 -22.20
N SER A 249 -5.89 -7.97 -22.60
CA SER A 249 -4.76 -8.19 -23.52
C SER A 249 -5.01 -7.55 -24.88
N ASP A 250 -6.21 -7.70 -25.43
CA ASP A 250 -6.58 -7.10 -26.72
C ASP A 250 -6.58 -5.56 -26.65
N SER A 251 -7.22 -4.99 -25.64
CA SER A 251 -7.20 -3.53 -25.42
C SER A 251 -5.79 -2.95 -25.22
N LEU A 252 -4.88 -3.76 -24.68
CA LEU A 252 -3.48 -3.34 -24.52
C LEU A 252 -2.75 -3.33 -25.86
N ASN A 253 -2.99 -4.32 -26.74
CA ASN A 253 -2.41 -4.37 -28.07
C ASN A 253 -2.89 -3.17 -28.91
N GLU A 254 -4.19 -2.88 -28.91
CA GLU A 254 -4.75 -1.68 -29.57
C GLU A 254 -4.06 -0.38 -29.10
N LEU A 255 -3.78 -0.29 -27.80
CA LEU A 255 -3.12 0.87 -27.22
C LEU A 255 -1.66 1.01 -27.68
N PHE A 256 -0.95 -0.10 -27.91
CA PHE A 256 0.43 -0.09 -28.40
C PHE A 256 0.54 0.13 -29.92
N GLU A 257 -0.54 -0.11 -30.66
CA GLU A 257 -0.66 0.17 -32.09
C GLU A 257 -1.06 1.62 -32.39
N ALA A 258 -1.67 2.30 -31.40
CA ALA A 258 -2.01 3.71 -31.54
C ALA A 258 -0.75 4.58 -31.61
N GLU A 259 -0.75 5.57 -32.51
CA GLU A 259 0.36 6.51 -32.66
C GLU A 259 0.60 7.32 -31.38
N ASP A 260 1.87 7.58 -31.05
CA ASP A 260 2.28 8.36 -29.89
C ASP A 260 1.67 9.79 -29.94
N GLU A 261 0.74 10.07 -29.04
CA GLU A 261 0.23 11.43 -28.82
C GLU A 261 1.34 12.33 -28.26
N CYS A 262 1.34 13.60 -28.67
CA CYS A 262 2.27 14.61 -28.17
C CYS A 262 2.20 14.70 -26.64
N VAL A 263 3.33 14.52 -25.97
CA VAL A 263 3.41 14.50 -24.50
C VAL A 263 3.34 15.93 -23.96
N ASP A 264 2.32 16.20 -23.14
CA ASP A 264 2.22 17.45 -22.39
C ASP A 264 3.22 17.41 -21.20
N GLU A 265 4.11 18.41 -21.12
CA GLU A 265 5.04 18.57 -19.99
C GLU A 265 4.31 18.67 -18.64
N GLY A 266 3.07 19.14 -18.60
CA GLY A 266 2.22 19.20 -17.43
C GLY A 266 1.92 17.83 -16.80
N ASP A 267 2.03 16.73 -17.57
CA ASP A 267 1.77 15.35 -17.12
C ASP A 267 2.95 14.70 -16.38
N ARG A 268 4.00 15.43 -16.05
CA ARG A 268 5.19 14.97 -15.30
C ARG A 268 5.03 15.04 -13.78
N GLY A 269 3.92 15.52 -13.27
CA GLY A 269 3.69 15.70 -11.84
C GLY A 269 3.39 14.37 -11.10
N VAL A 270 3.16 14.49 -9.79
CA VAL A 270 2.69 13.37 -8.96
C VAL A 270 1.26 13.02 -9.33
N ARG A 271 1.02 11.79 -9.79
CA ARG A 271 -0.28 11.29 -10.23
C ARG A 271 -1.15 10.72 -9.11
N CYS A 272 -0.55 10.29 -7.99
CA CYS A 272 -1.26 9.76 -6.85
C CYS A 272 -1.70 10.86 -5.88
N ARG A 273 -2.15 10.47 -4.70
CA ARG A 273 -2.62 11.38 -3.65
C ARG A 273 -1.51 12.02 -2.83
N ALA A 274 -0.29 11.46 -2.88
CA ALA A 274 0.86 11.86 -2.09
C ALA A 274 1.14 13.36 -2.24
N GLY A 275 1.09 14.11 -1.14
CA GLY A 275 1.29 15.57 -1.10
C GLY A 275 0.24 16.40 -1.85
N ARG A 276 -0.77 15.79 -2.47
CA ARG A 276 -1.84 16.49 -3.22
C ARG A 276 -3.18 16.49 -2.48
N SER A 277 -3.55 15.36 -1.89
CA SER A 277 -4.71 15.19 -1.03
C SER A 277 -4.48 14.17 0.09
N ALA A 278 -3.23 13.77 0.30
CA ALA A 278 -2.82 12.85 1.36
C ALA A 278 -1.46 13.25 1.92
N LEU A 279 -1.27 13.04 3.21
CA LEU A 279 0.00 13.22 3.92
C LEU A 279 0.32 11.99 4.78
N TRP A 280 1.58 11.86 5.18
CA TRP A 280 2.08 10.80 6.04
C TRP A 280 2.81 11.41 7.23
N VAL A 281 2.47 10.97 8.44
CA VAL A 281 3.13 11.37 9.68
C VAL A 281 3.76 10.14 10.31
N ASP A 282 5.06 10.18 10.59
CA ASP A 282 5.76 9.10 11.27
C ASP A 282 5.66 9.21 12.80
N ARG A 283 6.17 8.19 13.49
CA ARG A 283 6.17 8.06 14.94
C ARG A 283 6.86 9.21 15.71
N LEU A 284 7.65 10.03 15.03
CA LEU A 284 8.35 11.19 15.60
C LEU A 284 7.67 12.52 15.24
N GLY A 285 6.52 12.47 14.58
CA GLY A 285 5.82 13.67 14.10
C GLY A 285 6.39 14.26 12.80
N ASN A 286 7.34 13.59 12.15
CA ASN A 286 7.82 14.03 10.85
C ASN A 286 6.78 13.80 9.77
N VAL A 287 6.60 14.79 8.89
CA VAL A 287 5.60 14.77 7.83
C VAL A 287 6.28 14.56 6.48
N TYR A 288 5.67 13.68 5.68
CA TYR A 288 6.15 13.28 4.35
C TYR A 288 5.00 13.36 3.34
N PRO A 289 5.29 13.59 2.06
CA PRO A 289 4.28 13.40 1.01
C PRO A 289 3.91 11.93 0.84
N CYS A 290 4.85 11.00 1.04
CA CYS A 290 4.69 9.57 0.83
C CYS A 290 5.54 8.77 1.82
N GLY A 291 5.00 7.69 2.39
CA GLY A 291 5.72 6.80 3.31
C GLY A 291 6.91 6.04 2.70
N MET A 292 7.14 6.14 1.39
CA MET A 292 8.33 5.56 0.74
C MET A 292 9.50 6.53 0.65
N LEU A 293 9.31 7.83 0.85
CA LEU A 293 10.38 8.83 0.80
C LEU A 293 11.11 8.91 2.15
N ALA A 294 12.43 9.06 2.11
CA ALA A 294 13.26 9.15 3.31
C ALA A 294 13.32 10.57 3.87
N GLU A 295 13.27 11.57 3.00
CA GLU A 295 13.37 12.97 3.38
C GLU A 295 12.03 13.48 3.91
N LYS A 296 12.03 13.99 5.15
CA LYS A 296 10.87 14.66 5.74
C LYS A 296 10.75 16.08 5.21
N SER A 297 9.53 16.54 5.01
CA SER A 297 9.27 17.95 4.65
C SER A 297 9.26 18.87 5.88
N CYS A 298 8.77 18.37 7.04
CA CYS A 298 8.51 19.18 8.22
C CYS A 298 8.34 18.27 9.45
N ASN A 299 8.34 18.84 10.67
CA ASN A 299 7.90 18.15 11.87
C ASN A 299 6.63 18.82 12.44
N ALA A 300 5.56 18.05 12.60
CA ALA A 300 4.24 18.57 12.98
C ALA A 300 4.13 18.92 14.46
N VAL A 301 4.99 18.37 15.33
CA VAL A 301 5.05 18.74 16.75
C VAL A 301 5.65 20.13 16.90
N GLU A 302 6.67 20.46 16.10
CA GLU A 302 7.37 21.73 16.14
C GLU A 302 6.60 22.87 15.48
N LYS A 303 5.98 22.61 14.32
CA LYS A 303 5.40 23.64 13.44
C LYS A 303 3.90 23.58 13.29
N GLY A 304 3.29 22.51 13.76
CA GLY A 304 1.89 22.22 13.53
C GLY A 304 1.61 21.63 12.13
N LEU A 305 0.53 20.83 12.06
CA LEU A 305 0.20 20.05 10.87
C LEU A 305 -0.21 20.93 9.69
N ALA A 306 -0.82 22.09 9.94
CA ALA A 306 -1.23 23.02 8.89
C ALA A 306 -0.05 23.62 8.12
N GLU A 307 1.02 24.00 8.80
CA GLU A 307 2.23 24.50 8.15
C GLU A 307 2.95 23.35 7.41
N CYS A 308 3.01 22.18 8.04
CA CYS A 308 3.60 21.00 7.40
C CYS A 308 2.85 20.59 6.13
N TRP A 309 1.53 20.66 6.12
CA TRP A 309 0.75 20.39 4.91
C TRP A 309 1.07 21.37 3.78
N ARG A 310 1.15 22.67 4.09
CA ARG A 310 1.53 23.69 3.09
C ARG A 310 2.90 23.39 2.48
N THR A 311 3.87 23.03 3.33
CA THR A 311 5.23 22.67 2.90
C THR A 311 5.21 21.43 2.01
N VAL A 312 4.57 20.34 2.45
CA VAL A 312 4.43 19.08 1.69
C VAL A 312 3.76 19.32 0.33
N ASN A 313 2.67 20.09 0.31
CA ASN A 313 1.95 20.36 -0.94
C ASN A 313 2.79 21.19 -1.92
N ALA A 314 3.48 22.23 -1.43
CA ALA A 314 4.36 23.06 -2.24
C ALA A 314 5.56 22.28 -2.79
N GLU A 315 6.21 21.43 -1.97
CA GLU A 315 7.32 20.58 -2.41
C GLU A 315 6.87 19.57 -3.46
N THR A 316 5.74 18.89 -3.20
CA THR A 316 5.20 17.87 -4.11
C THR A 316 4.83 18.45 -5.47
N SER A 317 4.36 19.67 -5.52
CA SER A 317 4.02 20.36 -6.78
C SER A 317 5.24 20.57 -7.69
N ARG A 318 6.45 20.57 -7.11
CA ARG A 318 7.73 20.72 -7.83
C ARG A 318 8.31 19.39 -8.30
N PHE A 319 7.80 18.25 -7.83
CA PHE A 319 8.29 16.94 -8.25
C PHE A 319 7.99 16.72 -9.73
N LYS A 320 9.03 16.45 -10.51
CA LYS A 320 8.93 16.13 -11.94
C LYS A 320 9.44 14.72 -12.19
N THR A 321 8.57 13.85 -12.67
CA THR A 321 8.96 12.51 -13.14
C THR A 321 9.71 12.63 -14.48
N PRO A 322 10.47 11.61 -14.90
CA PRO A 322 11.27 11.68 -16.11
C PRO A 322 10.40 11.97 -17.35
N LEU A 323 10.86 12.85 -18.23
CA LEU A 323 10.18 13.13 -19.51
C LEU A 323 10.00 11.85 -20.34
N LYS A 324 11.04 11.00 -20.35
CA LYS A 324 10.99 9.68 -20.99
C LYS A 324 9.86 8.80 -20.47
N CYS A 325 9.52 8.90 -19.17
CA CYS A 325 8.39 8.16 -18.60
C CYS A 325 7.04 8.75 -18.99
N ALA A 326 6.96 10.06 -19.24
CA ALA A 326 5.75 10.73 -19.72
C ALA A 326 5.35 10.25 -21.11
N ALA A 327 6.32 10.07 -22.01
CA ALA A 327 6.15 9.57 -23.39
C ALA A 327 6.24 8.03 -23.50
N CYS A 328 6.32 7.30 -22.40
CA CYS A 328 6.57 5.85 -22.46
C CYS A 328 5.31 5.07 -22.81
N LYS A 329 5.32 4.27 -23.86
CA LYS A 329 4.20 3.39 -24.25
C LYS A 329 3.79 2.39 -23.16
N TYR A 330 4.71 2.00 -22.25
CA TYR A 330 4.41 1.11 -21.12
C TYR A 330 3.79 1.83 -19.91
N ARG A 331 3.57 3.17 -20.01
CA ARG A 331 3.19 4.00 -18.87
C ARG A 331 1.93 3.53 -18.13
N GLN A 332 0.94 3.01 -18.86
CA GLN A 332 -0.31 2.53 -18.25
C GLN A 332 -0.14 1.26 -17.41
N LEU A 333 0.84 0.42 -17.75
CA LEU A 333 1.18 -0.80 -17.00
C LEU A 333 2.29 -0.56 -15.97
N CYS A 334 3.08 0.49 -16.14
CA CYS A 334 4.25 0.74 -15.32
C CYS A 334 3.86 1.28 -13.93
N PRO A 335 4.31 0.64 -12.82
CA PRO A 335 4.04 1.12 -11.47
C PRO A 335 4.94 2.31 -11.07
N ALA A 336 5.78 2.82 -11.96
CA ALA A 336 6.68 3.93 -11.68
C ALA A 336 5.91 5.19 -11.27
N CYS A 337 6.37 5.80 -10.18
CA CYS A 337 5.89 7.07 -9.65
C CYS A 337 7.08 7.90 -9.15
N ALA A 338 6.85 9.14 -8.74
CA ALA A 338 7.92 10.00 -8.23
C ALA A 338 8.73 9.34 -7.10
N ALA A 339 8.06 8.71 -6.12
CA ALA A 339 8.75 8.01 -5.04
C ALA A 339 9.55 6.80 -5.54
N ALA A 340 9.02 6.03 -6.51
CA ALA A 340 9.76 4.91 -7.10
C ALA A 340 11.02 5.40 -7.84
N CYS A 341 10.92 6.47 -8.64
CA CYS A 341 12.08 7.07 -9.28
C CYS A 341 13.14 7.46 -8.23
N LYS A 342 12.74 8.19 -7.19
CA LYS A 342 13.64 8.62 -6.11
C LYS A 342 14.30 7.45 -5.37
N CYS A 343 13.52 6.43 -4.99
CA CYS A 343 14.05 5.26 -4.27
C CYS A 343 14.97 4.40 -5.15
N GLU A 344 14.68 4.27 -6.44
CA GLU A 344 15.47 3.45 -7.36
C GLU A 344 16.76 4.15 -7.83
N THR A 345 16.74 5.47 -7.97
CA THR A 345 17.82 6.19 -8.67
C THR A 345 18.45 7.32 -7.86
N GLY A 346 17.88 7.66 -6.71
CA GLY A 346 18.25 8.86 -5.95
C GLY A 346 17.66 10.16 -6.51
N SER A 347 16.96 10.12 -7.66
CA SER A 347 16.42 11.30 -8.35
C SER A 347 14.94 11.10 -8.74
N PHE A 348 14.17 12.19 -8.77
CA PHE A 348 12.78 12.17 -9.21
C PHE A 348 12.64 12.08 -10.73
N ASP A 349 13.60 12.58 -11.49
CA ASP A 349 13.56 12.74 -12.95
C ASP A 349 14.40 11.73 -13.72
N THR A 350 14.92 10.71 -13.02
CA THR A 350 15.66 9.60 -13.64
C THR A 350 14.78 8.36 -13.75
N PRO A 351 14.68 7.72 -14.94
CA PRO A 351 13.89 6.51 -15.11
C PRO A 351 14.39 5.34 -14.24
N PRO A 352 13.52 4.66 -13.51
CA PRO A 352 13.89 3.50 -12.70
C PRO A 352 14.00 2.25 -13.60
N GLU A 353 15.23 1.86 -13.98
CA GLU A 353 15.47 0.78 -14.96
C GLU A 353 14.81 -0.55 -14.59
N TYR A 354 14.85 -0.91 -13.30
CA TYR A 354 14.15 -2.11 -12.82
C TYR A 354 12.66 -2.12 -13.22
N LEU A 355 11.96 -0.99 -13.09
CA LEU A 355 10.55 -0.88 -13.45
C LEU A 355 10.33 -0.80 -14.96
N CYS A 356 11.30 -0.25 -15.71
CA CYS A 356 11.29 -0.27 -17.16
C CYS A 356 11.37 -1.72 -17.68
N GLU A 357 12.29 -2.52 -17.15
CA GLU A 357 12.43 -3.94 -17.47
C GLU A 357 11.18 -4.74 -17.05
N MET A 358 10.72 -4.54 -15.81
CA MET A 358 9.51 -5.21 -15.32
C MET A 358 8.30 -4.94 -16.22
N SER A 359 8.15 -3.71 -16.72
CA SER A 359 7.03 -3.36 -17.59
C SER A 359 7.15 -4.03 -18.97
N ARG A 360 8.35 -4.09 -19.55
CA ARG A 360 8.62 -4.82 -20.80
C ARG A 360 8.28 -6.29 -20.65
N TYR A 361 8.80 -6.95 -19.62
CA TYR A 361 8.49 -8.37 -19.38
C TYR A 361 7.00 -8.60 -19.07
N THR A 362 6.32 -7.64 -18.43
CA THR A 362 4.88 -7.78 -18.18
C THR A 362 4.09 -7.88 -19.48
N VAL A 363 4.41 -7.06 -20.48
CA VAL A 363 3.78 -7.13 -21.81
C VAL A 363 4.08 -8.45 -22.51
N ASP A 364 5.35 -8.87 -22.50
CA ASP A 364 5.76 -10.14 -23.10
C ASP A 364 5.02 -11.34 -22.47
N PHE A 365 4.87 -11.34 -21.14
CA PHE A 365 4.15 -12.42 -20.46
C PHE A 365 2.63 -12.36 -20.69
N ILE A 366 2.03 -11.16 -20.77
CA ILE A 366 0.60 -11.02 -21.12
C ILE A 366 0.36 -11.62 -22.51
N ALA A 367 1.17 -11.26 -23.51
CA ALA A 367 1.03 -11.77 -24.87
C ALA A 367 1.16 -13.31 -24.94
N LYS A 368 2.18 -13.87 -24.29
CA LYS A 368 2.40 -15.32 -24.25
C LYS A 368 1.25 -16.07 -23.57
N GLU A 369 0.74 -15.52 -22.48
CA GLU A 369 -0.35 -16.15 -21.73
C GLU A 369 -1.67 -16.07 -22.49
N ALA A 370 -1.95 -14.95 -23.15
CA ALA A 370 -3.11 -14.82 -24.02
C ALA A 370 -3.06 -15.77 -25.22
N GLU A 371 -1.89 -15.96 -25.83
CA GLU A 371 -1.69 -16.94 -26.90
C GLU A 371 -1.91 -18.38 -26.41
N ARG A 372 -1.38 -18.74 -25.22
CA ARG A 372 -1.61 -20.06 -24.61
C ARG A 372 -3.09 -20.35 -24.43
N ILE A 373 -3.83 -19.41 -23.81
CA ILE A 373 -5.27 -19.57 -23.55
C ILE A 373 -6.06 -19.74 -24.86
N ARG A 374 -5.75 -18.93 -25.90
CA ARG A 374 -6.43 -19.04 -27.20
C ARG A 374 -6.16 -20.38 -27.88
N ARG A 375 -4.93 -20.88 -27.79
CA ARG A 375 -4.56 -22.19 -28.35
C ARG A 375 -5.31 -23.31 -27.65
N GLU A 376 -5.32 -23.36 -26.33
CA GLU A 376 -6.04 -24.36 -25.54
C GLU A 376 -7.54 -24.39 -25.82
N ARG A 377 -8.15 -23.22 -26.10
CA ARG A 377 -9.57 -23.11 -26.48
C ARG A 377 -9.87 -23.58 -27.91
N ASN A 378 -8.89 -23.54 -28.81
CA ASN A 378 -9.06 -24.01 -30.19
C ASN A 378 -8.82 -25.52 -30.31
N ASP A 379 -8.05 -26.09 -29.42
CA ASP A 379 -7.67 -27.52 -29.42
C ASP A 379 -8.63 -28.39 -28.59
N GLY A 380 -9.56 -27.79 -27.80
CA GLY A 380 -10.56 -28.48 -26.98
C GLY A 380 -11.96 -28.31 -27.50
#